data_82018aeac04eb544a4599478010d9b12
#
_entry.id   82018aeac04eb544a4599478010d9b12
#
_cell.length_a   1.000
_cell.length_b   1.000
_cell.length_c   1.000
_cell.angle_alpha   90.00
_cell.angle_beta   90.00
_cell.angle_gamma   90.00
#
_symmetry.space_group_name_H-M   'P 1'
#
loop_
_entity.id
_entity.type
_entity.pdbx_description
1 polymer ?
#
loop_
_entity_poly.entity_id
_entity_poly.type
_entity_poly.pdbx_seq_one_letter_code
_entity_poly.pdbx_strand_id
1 'polypeptide(L)'
;MGKTFIADKETLDKVYNILAADEVYGFIEHMNVLSPTERIEYIGANAGYTPLTVNKTTGEANYGSWANFPVLVGNKPWMVRSDGTPDYRLDEADYTKKEDGTASDVANTAYDGGAFAWIPKIYKQEYMLGNDRVVKFSMSKRDGFEAVGFIDPDNKELEGVWIPMFYGSIVEEKMKSISGVQPCYNNATAAEKTAIDAFGERAKFFGGSIVQTLTDLLIMFGKSTNSQAVYGNGNMSGYDTSLAPTNGVKQNAVVGGGQFYGTSDGKSLNKILHSIVLGTWQQWMRDPYTLLVNGRYKVSKNYAYDLTGATYHDTGISLPKVLKEDGSQNTGIFYPHKYQTVPGFGAVPVHPCKGSTSTGGCDGLWQNCDITAVAXXXXXXX
;
A
#
# COMPACT_ATOMS: atom_id res chain seq x y z
N MET A 1 6.69 -30.18 -44.14
CA MET A 1 6.41 -28.80 -43.76
C MET A 1 5.88 -28.81 -42.32
N GLY A 2 6.63 -28.16 -41.42
CA GLY A 2 6.19 -28.03 -40.06
C GLY A 2 5.06 -27.00 -39.97
N LYS A 3 4.03 -27.35 -39.26
CA LYS A 3 2.93 -26.38 -38.99
C LYS A 3 3.36 -25.48 -37.86
N THR A 4 3.39 -24.19 -38.12
CA THR A 4 3.63 -23.20 -37.08
C THR A 4 2.29 -22.83 -36.46
N PHE A 5 2.15 -23.08 -35.17
CA PHE A 5 0.94 -22.65 -34.44
C PHE A 5 1.23 -21.30 -33.80
N ILE A 6 0.40 -20.36 -34.09
CA ILE A 6 0.47 -19.04 -33.46
C ILE A 6 -0.70 -18.98 -32.49
N ALA A 7 -0.40 -18.95 -31.21
CA ALA A 7 -1.41 -18.79 -30.18
C ALA A 7 -1.86 -17.33 -30.15
N ASP A 8 -3.16 -17.11 -29.97
CA ASP A 8 -3.64 -15.77 -29.78
C ASP A 8 -3.23 -15.23 -28.41
N LYS A 9 -3.39 -13.93 -28.23
CA LYS A 9 -2.96 -13.27 -27.01
C LYS A 9 -3.65 -13.87 -25.78
N GLU A 10 -4.94 -14.16 -25.87
CA GLU A 10 -5.69 -14.71 -24.74
C GLU A 10 -5.12 -16.07 -24.31
N THR A 11 -4.83 -16.92 -25.28
CA THR A 11 -4.23 -18.24 -25.00
C THR A 11 -2.86 -18.09 -24.38
N LEU A 12 -2.03 -17.18 -24.92
CA LEU A 12 -0.70 -16.93 -24.37
C LEU A 12 -0.79 -16.43 -22.94
N ASP A 13 -1.70 -15.50 -22.67
CA ASP A 13 -1.88 -14.97 -21.33
C ASP A 13 -2.30 -16.08 -20.35
N LYS A 14 -3.21 -16.97 -20.77
CA LYS A 14 -3.63 -18.10 -19.92
C LYS A 14 -2.48 -19.03 -19.61
N VAL A 15 -1.68 -19.39 -20.63
CA VAL A 15 -0.50 -20.24 -20.44
C VAL A 15 0.49 -19.57 -19.51
N TYR A 16 0.73 -18.27 -19.73
CA TYR A 16 1.67 -17.53 -18.88
C TYR A 16 1.21 -17.52 -17.43
N ASN A 17 -0.09 -17.29 -17.20
CA ASN A 17 -0.61 -17.26 -15.84
C ASN A 17 -0.50 -18.62 -15.14
N ILE A 18 -0.71 -19.70 -15.90
CA ILE A 18 -0.53 -21.06 -15.35
C ILE A 18 0.92 -21.28 -14.94
N LEU A 19 1.86 -20.90 -15.80
CA LEU A 19 3.28 -21.07 -15.51
C LEU A 19 3.69 -20.19 -14.31
N ALA A 20 3.22 -18.95 -14.28
CA ALA A 20 3.56 -18.04 -13.19
C ALA A 20 3.00 -18.51 -11.86
N ALA A 21 1.85 -19.22 -11.85
CA ALA A 21 1.25 -19.72 -10.62
C ALA A 21 2.14 -20.72 -9.90
N ASP A 22 3.06 -21.36 -10.62
CA ASP A 22 4.01 -22.32 -10.03
C ASP A 22 5.33 -21.68 -9.61
N GLU A 23 5.45 -20.36 -9.76
CA GLU A 23 6.68 -19.66 -9.45
C GLU A 23 6.62 -19.04 -8.05
N VAL A 24 7.78 -18.98 -7.40
CA VAL A 24 7.94 -18.25 -6.14
C VAL A 24 8.85 -17.07 -6.40
N TYR A 25 8.36 -15.88 -6.10
CA TYR A 25 9.10 -14.62 -6.24
C TYR A 25 9.52 -14.15 -4.85
N GLY A 26 10.56 -13.35 -4.74
CA GLY A 26 10.87 -12.85 -3.43
C GLY A 26 12.12 -12.01 -3.34
N PHE A 27 12.41 -11.62 -2.10
CA PHE A 27 13.61 -10.87 -1.81
C PHE A 27 14.05 -11.13 -0.37
N ILE A 28 15.32 -10.86 -0.13
CA ILE A 28 15.88 -10.80 1.21
C ILE A 28 16.23 -9.34 1.48
N GLU A 29 15.77 -8.84 2.61
CA GLU A 29 16.16 -7.52 3.08
C GLU A 29 17.27 -7.71 4.11
N HIS A 30 18.48 -7.26 3.76
CA HIS A 30 19.66 -7.35 4.62
C HIS A 30 19.67 -6.19 5.58
N MET A 31 19.17 -6.41 6.79
CA MET A 31 18.83 -5.34 7.73
C MET A 31 20.05 -4.54 8.19
N ASN A 32 21.25 -5.08 8.05
CA ASN A 32 22.47 -4.37 8.43
C ASN A 32 23.08 -3.55 7.30
N VAL A 33 22.50 -3.59 6.11
CA VAL A 33 23.00 -2.84 4.96
C VAL A 33 22.26 -1.52 4.90
N LEU A 34 22.99 -0.41 4.86
CA LEU A 34 22.39 0.92 4.90
C LEU A 34 21.89 1.41 3.55
N SER A 35 22.55 1.01 2.47
CA SER A 35 22.13 1.41 1.13
C SER A 35 20.76 0.81 0.80
N PRO A 36 19.73 1.60 0.49
CA PRO A 36 18.40 1.05 0.25
C PRO A 36 18.34 0.06 -0.90
N THR A 37 19.17 0.21 -1.91
CA THR A 37 19.17 -0.70 -3.06
C THR A 37 20.00 -1.95 -2.80
N GLU A 38 21.16 -1.80 -2.16
CA GLU A 38 22.01 -2.96 -1.84
C GLU A 38 21.41 -3.81 -0.72
N ARG A 39 20.53 -3.22 0.07
CA ARG A 39 19.81 -3.89 1.14
C ARG A 39 18.93 -5.02 0.61
N ILE A 40 18.48 -4.94 -0.65
CA ILE A 40 17.50 -5.87 -1.23
C ILE A 40 18.20 -6.82 -2.19
N GLU A 41 18.08 -8.11 -1.90
CA GLU A 41 18.60 -9.18 -2.77
C GLU A 41 17.42 -9.94 -3.37
N TYR A 42 17.36 -10.01 -4.69
CA TYR A 42 16.33 -10.80 -5.37
C TYR A 42 16.60 -12.30 -5.24
N ILE A 43 15.53 -13.06 -5.04
CA ILE A 43 15.61 -14.53 -4.92
C ILE A 43 14.46 -15.16 -5.72
N GLY A 44 14.58 -16.46 -5.96
CA GLY A 44 13.52 -17.23 -6.62
C GLY A 44 13.39 -16.86 -8.08
N ALA A 45 12.16 -16.83 -8.56
CA ALA A 45 11.87 -16.62 -9.98
C ALA A 45 12.39 -15.29 -10.50
N ASN A 46 12.50 -14.28 -9.62
CA ASN A 46 12.96 -12.96 -10.04
C ASN A 46 14.43 -12.69 -9.75
N ALA A 47 15.21 -13.73 -9.47
CA ALA A 47 16.63 -13.53 -9.12
C ALA A 47 17.40 -12.78 -10.21
N GLY A 48 17.05 -12.98 -11.47
CA GLY A 48 17.71 -12.32 -12.60
C GLY A 48 16.98 -11.10 -13.13
N TYR A 49 15.93 -10.61 -12.44
CA TYR A 49 15.14 -9.49 -12.94
C TYR A 49 15.87 -8.17 -12.73
N THR A 50 15.58 -7.22 -13.61
CA THR A 50 15.92 -5.81 -13.37
C THR A 50 14.74 -5.15 -12.67
N PRO A 51 15.01 -4.21 -11.75
CA PRO A 51 13.90 -3.52 -11.09
C PRO A 51 13.15 -2.62 -12.06
N LEU A 52 11.89 -2.36 -11.74
CA LEU A 52 11.13 -1.37 -12.51
C LEU A 52 11.67 0.02 -12.24
N THR A 53 11.39 0.93 -13.17
CA THR A 53 11.75 2.35 -13.02
C THR A 53 10.50 3.19 -13.29
N VAL A 54 10.48 4.39 -12.72
CA VAL A 54 9.36 5.32 -12.90
C VAL A 54 9.90 6.65 -13.41
N ASN A 55 9.29 7.16 -14.45
CA ASN A 55 9.57 8.53 -14.89
C ASN A 55 8.74 9.46 -14.00
N LYS A 56 9.41 10.16 -13.10
CA LYS A 56 8.73 10.95 -12.08
C LYS A 56 8.07 12.21 -12.64
N THR A 57 8.45 12.60 -13.86
CA THR A 57 7.81 13.74 -14.53
C THR A 57 6.46 13.35 -15.15
N THR A 58 6.40 12.16 -15.75
CA THR A 58 5.18 11.70 -16.42
C THR A 58 4.37 10.72 -15.57
N GLY A 59 4.95 10.15 -14.52
CA GLY A 59 4.31 9.13 -13.70
C GLY A 59 4.31 7.74 -14.31
N GLU A 60 4.89 7.58 -15.50
CA GLU A 60 4.86 6.31 -16.19
C GLU A 60 5.90 5.33 -15.65
N ALA A 61 5.47 4.09 -15.44
CA ALA A 61 6.34 3.03 -15.00
C ALA A 61 6.84 2.22 -16.21
N ASN A 62 8.12 1.93 -16.19
CA ASN A 62 8.70 0.93 -17.08
C ASN A 62 8.89 -0.33 -16.24
N TYR A 63 8.00 -1.28 -16.43
CA TYR A 63 7.98 -2.48 -15.59
C TYR A 63 9.11 -3.45 -15.89
N GLY A 64 9.72 -3.36 -17.09
CA GLY A 64 10.85 -4.21 -17.45
C GLY A 64 10.55 -5.69 -17.25
N SER A 65 11.40 -6.36 -16.49
CA SER A 65 11.23 -7.80 -16.21
C SER A 65 9.92 -8.13 -15.51
N TRP A 66 9.33 -7.15 -14.82
CA TRP A 66 8.11 -7.37 -14.04
C TRP A 66 6.83 -7.27 -14.86
N ALA A 67 6.92 -6.93 -16.16
CA ALA A 67 5.74 -6.57 -16.95
C ALA A 67 4.66 -7.65 -16.96
N ASN A 68 5.04 -8.91 -16.86
CA ASN A 68 4.09 -10.04 -16.91
C ASN A 68 3.79 -10.63 -15.53
N PHE A 69 4.26 -10.00 -14.47
CA PHE A 69 3.97 -10.49 -13.12
C PHE A 69 2.45 -10.47 -12.90
N PRO A 70 1.85 -11.60 -12.45
CA PRO A 70 0.38 -11.71 -12.51
C PRO A 70 -0.38 -10.63 -11.74
N VAL A 71 0.17 -10.15 -10.61
CA VAL A 71 -0.51 -9.06 -9.88
C VAL A 71 -0.57 -7.81 -10.74
N LEU A 72 0.51 -7.50 -11.45
CA LEU A 72 0.54 -6.32 -12.33
C LEU A 72 -0.39 -6.49 -13.52
N VAL A 73 -0.46 -7.70 -14.08
CA VAL A 73 -1.36 -7.98 -15.21
C VAL A 73 -2.83 -7.81 -14.78
N GLY A 74 -3.17 -8.28 -13.58
CA GLY A 74 -4.55 -8.21 -13.09
C GLY A 74 -4.94 -6.89 -12.46
N ASN A 75 -3.96 -6.02 -12.20
CA ASN A 75 -4.20 -4.74 -11.54
C ASN A 75 -4.81 -3.75 -12.54
N LYS A 76 -6.07 -3.39 -12.32
CA LYS A 76 -6.82 -2.52 -13.22
C LYS A 76 -7.59 -1.48 -12.42
N PRO A 77 -7.77 -0.27 -12.98
CA PRO A 77 -8.56 0.76 -12.31
C PRO A 77 -10.03 0.63 -12.68
N TRP A 78 -10.91 0.79 -11.69
CA TRP A 78 -12.36 0.59 -11.85
C TRP A 78 -13.12 1.66 -11.10
N MET A 79 -14.34 1.96 -11.59
CA MET A 79 -15.35 2.55 -10.72
C MET A 79 -16.10 1.40 -10.06
N VAL A 80 -16.23 1.48 -8.74
CA VAL A 80 -16.78 0.41 -7.90
C VAL A 80 -17.92 1.00 -7.09
N ARG A 81 -19.06 0.31 -7.08
CA ARG A 81 -20.22 0.76 -6.32
C ARG A 81 -19.96 0.66 -4.83
N SER A 82 -20.78 1.40 -4.07
CA SER A 82 -20.62 1.44 -2.61
C SER A 82 -20.82 0.08 -1.94
N ASP A 83 -21.51 -0.86 -2.60
CA ASP A 83 -21.66 -2.22 -2.07
C ASP A 83 -20.47 -3.12 -2.42
N GLY A 84 -19.46 -2.59 -3.08
CA GLY A 84 -18.25 -3.35 -3.44
C GLY A 84 -18.29 -4.03 -4.79
N THR A 85 -19.40 -3.91 -5.54
CA THR A 85 -19.47 -4.53 -6.87
C THR A 85 -18.85 -3.62 -7.92
N PRO A 86 -18.08 -4.20 -8.86
CA PRO A 86 -17.48 -3.40 -9.91
C PRO A 86 -18.55 -2.91 -10.90
N ASP A 87 -18.40 -1.67 -11.35
CA ASP A 87 -19.31 -1.08 -12.32
C ASP A 87 -18.68 -1.12 -13.72
N TYR A 88 -17.56 -0.42 -13.89
CA TYR A 88 -16.86 -0.41 -15.18
C TYR A 88 -15.40 -0.08 -14.99
N ARG A 89 -14.59 -0.47 -15.96
CA ARG A 89 -13.15 -0.18 -15.94
C ARG A 89 -12.89 1.23 -16.47
N LEU A 90 -11.93 1.87 -15.80
CA LEU A 90 -11.42 3.15 -16.26
C LEU A 90 -10.35 2.90 -17.33
N ASP A 91 -10.18 3.86 -18.23
CA ASP A 91 -9.10 3.83 -19.21
C ASP A 91 -7.77 3.99 -18.47
N GLU A 92 -6.85 3.07 -18.68
CA GLU A 92 -5.59 3.08 -17.95
C GLU A 92 -4.70 4.28 -18.28
N ALA A 93 -4.91 4.89 -19.46
CA ALA A 93 -4.13 6.05 -19.86
C ALA A 93 -4.79 7.36 -19.45
N ASP A 94 -6.10 7.35 -19.19
CA ASP A 94 -6.83 8.57 -18.86
C ASP A 94 -8.04 8.22 -18.00
N TYR A 95 -7.90 8.39 -16.70
CA TYR A 95 -8.94 8.00 -15.75
C TYR A 95 -10.22 8.84 -15.86
N THR A 96 -10.20 9.96 -16.59
CA THR A 96 -11.43 10.72 -16.83
C THR A 96 -12.33 10.02 -17.82
N LYS A 97 -11.89 8.90 -18.39
CA LYS A 97 -12.62 8.14 -19.39
C LYS A 97 -12.79 6.69 -18.96
N LYS A 98 -13.90 6.11 -19.43
CA LYS A 98 -14.09 4.66 -19.40
C LYS A 98 -13.25 4.01 -20.49
N GLU A 99 -13.10 2.70 -20.44
CA GLU A 99 -12.38 1.97 -21.49
C GLU A 99 -12.91 2.26 -22.89
N ASP A 100 -14.22 2.51 -23.03
CA ASP A 100 -14.82 2.78 -24.34
C ASP A 100 -14.63 4.23 -24.81
N GLY A 101 -13.94 5.05 -24.03
CA GLY A 101 -13.64 6.42 -24.38
C GLY A 101 -14.66 7.45 -23.92
N THR A 102 -15.80 7.02 -23.39
CA THR A 102 -16.80 7.96 -22.86
C THR A 102 -16.39 8.45 -21.47
N ALA A 103 -17.02 9.53 -21.00
CA ALA A 103 -16.68 10.16 -19.74
C ALA A 103 -16.94 9.24 -18.56
N SER A 104 -15.99 9.20 -17.63
CA SER A 104 -16.12 8.40 -16.41
C SER A 104 -16.66 9.24 -15.26
N ASP A 105 -16.94 8.56 -14.16
CA ASP A 105 -17.40 9.19 -12.92
C ASP A 105 -16.26 9.41 -11.92
N VAL A 106 -15.03 9.44 -12.37
CA VAL A 106 -13.87 9.51 -11.49
C VAL A 106 -13.89 10.77 -10.60
N ALA A 107 -14.51 11.86 -11.08
CA ALA A 107 -14.65 13.10 -10.32
C ALA A 107 -16.11 13.44 -10.01
N ASN A 108 -17.04 12.52 -10.23
CA ASN A 108 -18.46 12.75 -10.02
C ASN A 108 -18.81 12.48 -8.56
N THR A 109 -18.96 13.55 -7.76
CA THR A 109 -19.24 13.41 -6.34
C THR A 109 -20.60 12.79 -6.03
N ALA A 110 -21.51 12.76 -7.01
CA ALA A 110 -22.84 12.14 -6.86
C ALA A 110 -22.84 10.64 -7.16
N TYR A 111 -21.74 10.12 -7.69
CA TYR A 111 -21.66 8.68 -8.01
C TYR A 111 -21.74 7.87 -6.70
N ASP A 112 -22.55 6.80 -6.71
CA ASP A 112 -22.69 5.92 -5.55
C ASP A 112 -21.57 4.88 -5.57
N GLY A 113 -20.40 5.30 -5.13
CA GLY A 113 -19.20 4.48 -5.17
C GLY A 113 -17.96 5.34 -5.23
N GLY A 114 -16.92 4.79 -5.80
CA GLY A 114 -15.65 5.49 -5.94
C GLY A 114 -14.71 4.78 -6.90
N ALA A 115 -13.51 5.35 -7.03
CA ALA A 115 -12.48 4.83 -7.92
C ALA A 115 -11.52 3.94 -7.13
N PHE A 116 -11.37 2.70 -7.56
CA PHE A 116 -10.55 1.72 -6.87
C PHE A 116 -9.71 0.93 -7.86
N ALA A 117 -8.56 0.48 -7.41
CA ALA A 117 -7.70 -0.41 -8.19
C ALA A 117 -7.83 -1.83 -7.67
N TRP A 118 -7.98 -2.77 -8.57
CA TRP A 118 -8.07 -4.18 -8.21
C TRP A 118 -6.68 -4.74 -7.94
N ILE A 119 -6.53 -5.43 -6.82
CA ILE A 119 -5.31 -6.16 -6.49
C ILE A 119 -5.68 -7.63 -6.37
N PRO A 120 -5.25 -8.47 -7.31
CA PRO A 120 -5.51 -9.90 -7.21
C PRO A 120 -4.85 -10.51 -5.99
N LYS A 121 -5.47 -11.51 -5.41
CA LYS A 121 -4.90 -12.23 -4.27
C LYS A 121 -3.54 -12.80 -4.63
N ILE A 122 -2.60 -12.68 -3.69
CA ILE A 122 -1.31 -13.34 -3.77
C ILE A 122 -0.99 -13.88 -2.39
N TYR A 123 -0.32 -15.01 -2.33
CA TYR A 123 0.10 -15.65 -1.09
C TYR A 123 1.50 -15.19 -0.73
N LYS A 124 1.73 -15.04 0.55
CA LYS A 124 2.98 -14.46 1.07
C LYS A 124 3.53 -15.34 2.19
N GLN A 125 4.83 -15.56 2.15
CA GLN A 125 5.56 -16.14 3.27
C GLN A 125 6.60 -15.12 3.71
N GLU A 126 6.69 -14.89 5.00
CA GLU A 126 7.62 -13.90 5.53
C GLU A 126 8.22 -14.44 6.82
N TYR A 127 9.55 -14.39 6.93
CA TYR A 127 10.21 -14.88 8.13
C TYR A 127 11.56 -14.19 8.29
N MET A 128 12.10 -14.27 9.51
CA MET A 128 13.44 -13.78 9.79
C MET A 128 14.43 -14.91 9.64
N LEU A 129 15.55 -14.62 8.99
CA LEU A 129 16.68 -15.53 8.86
C LEU A 129 17.86 -14.82 9.51
N GLY A 130 18.09 -15.10 10.79
CA GLY A 130 18.98 -14.27 11.57
C GLY A 130 18.41 -12.86 11.68
N ASN A 131 19.19 -11.87 11.29
CA ASN A 131 18.75 -10.49 11.30
C ASN A 131 18.11 -10.06 9.97
N ASP A 132 18.15 -10.92 8.96
CA ASP A 132 17.60 -10.59 7.67
C ASP A 132 16.13 -10.95 7.58
N ARG A 133 15.38 -10.20 6.77
CA ARG A 133 13.95 -10.45 6.55
C ARG A 133 13.78 -11.06 5.16
N VAL A 134 13.13 -12.22 5.12
CA VAL A 134 12.87 -12.93 3.85
C VAL A 134 11.39 -12.81 3.53
N VAL A 135 11.09 -12.37 2.31
CA VAL A 135 9.72 -12.21 1.84
C VAL A 135 9.56 -12.97 0.53
N LYS A 136 8.57 -13.86 0.48
CA LYS A 136 8.30 -14.66 -0.71
C LYS A 136 6.84 -14.56 -1.09
N PHE A 137 6.57 -14.57 -2.38
CA PHE A 137 5.23 -14.47 -2.94
C PHE A 137 4.95 -15.59 -3.91
N SER A 138 3.71 -16.07 -3.91
CA SER A 138 3.25 -17.11 -4.83
C SER A 138 1.80 -16.86 -5.22
N MET A 139 1.46 -17.07 -6.49
CA MET A 139 0.06 -16.97 -6.92
C MET A 139 -0.75 -18.18 -6.49
N SER A 140 -0.11 -19.29 -6.16
CA SER A 140 -0.79 -20.49 -5.68
C SER A 140 -0.49 -20.71 -4.20
N LYS A 141 -1.43 -21.35 -3.52
CA LYS A 141 -1.25 -21.64 -2.10
C LYS A 141 -0.16 -22.69 -1.91
N ARG A 142 0.74 -22.42 -0.96
CA ARG A 142 1.83 -23.32 -0.61
C ARG A 142 1.94 -23.39 0.91
N ASP A 143 2.57 -24.47 1.40
CA ASP A 143 2.82 -24.60 2.83
C ASP A 143 3.63 -23.40 3.32
N GLY A 144 3.16 -22.79 4.43
CA GLY A 144 3.82 -21.66 5.03
C GLY A 144 3.49 -20.31 4.38
N PHE A 145 2.69 -20.30 3.32
CA PHE A 145 2.25 -19.07 2.68
C PHE A 145 0.81 -18.78 3.11
N GLU A 146 0.49 -17.51 3.26
CA GLU A 146 -0.84 -17.07 3.65
C GLU A 146 -1.27 -15.92 2.74
N ALA A 147 -2.60 -15.75 2.61
CA ALA A 147 -3.18 -14.69 1.77
C ALA A 147 -3.24 -13.38 2.57
N VAL A 148 -2.06 -12.82 2.85
CA VAL A 148 -1.92 -11.67 3.76
C VAL A 148 -2.52 -10.43 3.11
N GLY A 149 -3.57 -9.89 3.73
CA GLY A 149 -4.32 -8.76 3.19
C GLY A 149 -5.59 -9.17 2.45
N PHE A 150 -5.78 -10.47 2.23
CA PHE A 150 -6.90 -10.99 1.44
C PHE A 150 -7.79 -11.93 2.27
N ILE A 151 -7.94 -11.63 3.55
CA ILE A 151 -8.79 -12.35 4.47
C ILE A 151 -9.86 -11.39 4.99
N ASP A 152 -11.14 -11.73 4.82
CA ASP A 152 -12.22 -10.86 5.26
C ASP A 152 -12.52 -11.04 6.75
N PRO A 153 -13.39 -10.21 7.34
CA PRO A 153 -13.67 -10.33 8.78
C PRO A 153 -14.31 -11.65 9.20
N ASP A 154 -14.85 -12.42 8.26
CA ASP A 154 -15.37 -13.77 8.54
C ASP A 154 -14.29 -14.84 8.35
N ASN A 155 -13.04 -14.42 8.18
CA ASN A 155 -11.87 -15.28 8.00
C ASN A 155 -11.91 -16.08 6.70
N LYS A 156 -12.57 -15.56 5.69
CA LYS A 156 -12.59 -16.17 4.36
C LYS A 156 -11.60 -15.50 3.44
N GLU A 157 -10.95 -16.29 2.59
CA GLU A 157 -10.07 -15.73 1.56
C GLU A 157 -10.89 -15.01 0.50
N LEU A 158 -10.40 -13.83 0.13
CA LEU A 158 -10.95 -13.04 -0.96
C LEU A 158 -10.18 -13.33 -2.23
N GLU A 159 -10.83 -13.17 -3.38
CA GLU A 159 -10.15 -13.34 -4.68
C GLU A 159 -9.21 -12.17 -4.97
N GLY A 160 -9.41 -11.07 -4.31
CA GLY A 160 -8.60 -9.86 -4.41
C GLY A 160 -9.24 -8.78 -3.57
N VAL A 161 -8.65 -7.60 -3.60
CA VAL A 161 -9.21 -6.46 -2.86
C VAL A 161 -9.22 -5.23 -3.75
N TRP A 162 -10.15 -4.33 -3.46
CA TRP A 162 -10.19 -3.00 -4.04
C TRP A 162 -9.40 -2.05 -3.14
N ILE A 163 -8.33 -1.46 -3.68
CA ILE A 163 -7.61 -0.43 -2.92
C ILE A 163 -7.99 0.94 -3.47
N PRO A 164 -7.97 1.98 -2.64
CA PRO A 164 -8.38 3.29 -3.12
C PRO A 164 -7.37 3.85 -4.13
N MET A 165 -7.87 4.42 -5.21
CA MET A 165 -7.01 5.15 -6.14
C MET A 165 -6.59 6.49 -5.56
N PHE A 166 -7.41 7.06 -4.68
CA PHE A 166 -7.22 8.40 -4.11
C PHE A 166 -7.25 8.32 -2.58
N TYR A 167 -6.61 9.31 -1.94
CA TYR A 167 -6.78 9.48 -0.49
C TYR A 167 -8.25 9.76 -0.19
N GLY A 168 -8.72 9.26 0.94
CA GLY A 168 -10.12 9.41 1.32
C GLY A 168 -10.54 10.87 1.46
N SER A 169 -11.68 11.19 0.89
CA SER A 169 -12.32 12.49 1.03
C SER A 169 -13.71 12.26 1.58
N ILE A 170 -14.15 13.11 2.51
CA ILE A 170 -15.49 12.98 3.07
C ILE A 170 -16.43 13.86 2.24
N VAL A 171 -17.35 13.21 1.54
CA VAL A 171 -18.32 13.84 0.64
C VAL A 171 -19.71 13.44 1.12
N GLU A 172 -20.49 14.41 1.54
CA GLU A 172 -21.83 14.15 2.08
C GLU A 172 -21.80 13.05 3.13
N GLU A 173 -20.88 13.20 4.07
CA GLU A 173 -20.68 12.33 5.23
C GLU A 173 -20.13 10.93 4.89
N LYS A 174 -19.84 10.65 3.65
CA LYS A 174 -19.29 9.36 3.23
C LYS A 174 -17.82 9.48 2.85
N MET A 175 -17.02 8.51 3.25
CA MET A 175 -15.63 8.47 2.85
C MET A 175 -15.55 7.93 1.43
N LYS A 176 -15.00 8.70 0.52
CA LYS A 176 -14.93 8.33 -0.89
C LYS A 176 -13.52 8.39 -1.44
N SER A 177 -13.23 7.49 -2.38
CA SER A 177 -12.03 7.55 -3.22
C SER A 177 -12.44 8.22 -4.52
N ILE A 178 -12.12 9.51 -4.66
CA ILE A 178 -12.65 10.33 -5.75
C ILE A 178 -11.66 11.42 -6.13
N SER A 179 -11.62 11.74 -7.42
CA SER A 179 -10.74 12.77 -7.96
C SER A 179 -11.28 14.17 -7.69
N GLY A 180 -10.38 15.10 -7.43
CA GLY A 180 -10.71 16.53 -7.40
C GLY A 180 -11.24 17.05 -6.08
N VAL A 181 -11.36 16.19 -5.09
CA VAL A 181 -11.81 16.61 -3.76
C VAL A 181 -10.62 16.58 -2.80
N GLN A 182 -10.53 17.57 -1.95
CA GLN A 182 -9.46 17.66 -0.97
C GLN A 182 -9.52 16.43 -0.05
N PRO A 183 -8.40 15.72 0.15
CA PRO A 183 -8.39 14.61 1.10
C PRO A 183 -8.76 15.07 2.50
N CYS A 184 -9.42 14.21 3.26
CA CYS A 184 -9.74 14.54 4.63
C CYS A 184 -8.46 14.61 5.47
N TYR A 185 -8.47 15.48 6.46
CA TYR A 185 -7.33 15.65 7.35
C TYR A 185 -7.85 16.15 8.71
N ASN A 186 -7.03 15.93 9.71
CA ASN A 186 -7.31 16.41 11.07
C ASN A 186 -8.63 15.90 11.62
N ASN A 187 -8.96 14.64 11.31
CA ASN A 187 -10.17 13.99 11.82
C ASN A 187 -9.81 12.98 12.89
N ALA A 188 -10.73 12.77 13.83
CA ALA A 188 -10.58 11.68 14.78
C ALA A 188 -10.83 10.34 14.08
N THR A 189 -10.23 9.28 14.61
CA THR A 189 -10.42 7.93 14.06
C THR A 189 -11.90 7.55 14.01
N ALA A 190 -12.65 7.90 15.05
CA ALA A 190 -14.09 7.57 15.11
C ALA A 190 -14.86 8.28 14.00
N ALA A 191 -14.49 9.52 13.69
CA ALA A 191 -15.18 10.27 12.62
C ALA A 191 -14.88 9.63 11.26
N GLU A 192 -13.65 9.20 11.03
CA GLU A 192 -13.31 8.51 9.80
C GLU A 192 -14.02 7.17 9.69
N LYS A 193 -14.11 6.44 10.82
CA LYS A 193 -14.83 5.15 10.83
C LYS A 193 -16.31 5.36 10.48
N THR A 194 -16.93 6.39 11.04
CA THR A 194 -18.31 6.72 10.74
C THR A 194 -18.51 6.99 9.24
N ALA A 195 -17.60 7.76 8.65
CA ALA A 195 -17.69 8.07 7.22
C ALA A 195 -17.45 6.84 6.34
N ILE A 196 -16.54 5.96 6.75
CA ILE A 196 -16.29 4.71 6.02
C ILE A 196 -17.53 3.82 6.07
N ASP A 197 -18.11 3.66 7.25
CA ASP A 197 -19.32 2.86 7.40
C ASP A 197 -20.49 3.44 6.59
N ALA A 198 -20.56 4.77 6.51
CA ALA A 198 -21.60 5.43 5.71
C ALA A 198 -21.41 5.19 4.21
N PHE A 199 -20.17 5.00 3.75
CA PHE A 199 -19.92 4.67 2.34
C PHE A 199 -20.52 3.31 1.98
N GLY A 200 -20.25 2.31 2.81
CA GLY A 200 -20.78 0.98 2.51
C GLY A 200 -20.32 -0.04 3.53
N GLU A 201 -21.14 -1.07 3.68
CA GLU A 201 -20.92 -2.12 4.68
C GLU A 201 -19.58 -2.85 4.51
N ARG A 202 -19.12 -2.97 3.27
CA ARG A 202 -17.87 -3.69 2.98
C ARG A 202 -16.64 -2.80 3.02
N ALA A 203 -16.82 -1.49 3.18
CA ALA A 203 -15.70 -0.57 3.20
C ALA A 203 -14.92 -0.69 4.52
N LYS A 204 -13.61 -0.59 4.41
CA LYS A 204 -12.70 -0.72 5.55
C LYS A 204 -11.65 0.39 5.47
N PHE A 205 -10.95 0.62 6.56
CA PHE A 205 -9.74 1.44 6.48
C PHE A 205 -8.73 0.78 5.55
N PHE A 206 -7.98 1.62 4.86
CA PHE A 206 -6.85 1.14 4.07
C PHE A 206 -5.63 1.08 5.00
N GLY A 207 -5.33 -0.12 5.49
CA GLY A 207 -4.27 -0.30 6.47
C GLY A 207 -4.03 -1.78 6.78
N GLY A 208 -3.17 -2.03 7.73
CA GLY A 208 -2.90 -3.38 8.21
C GLY A 208 -2.25 -4.27 7.18
N SER A 209 -2.74 -5.49 7.09
CA SER A 209 -2.11 -6.55 6.30
C SER A 209 -1.95 -6.17 4.83
N ILE A 210 -2.95 -5.51 4.23
CA ILE A 210 -2.85 -5.21 2.80
C ILE A 210 -1.77 -4.16 2.54
N VAL A 211 -1.63 -3.18 3.42
CA VAL A 211 -0.57 -2.18 3.25
C VAL A 211 0.80 -2.84 3.42
N GLN A 212 0.94 -3.77 4.36
CA GLN A 212 2.17 -4.53 4.52
C GLN A 212 2.52 -5.28 3.23
N THR A 213 1.55 -5.98 2.66
CA THR A 213 1.77 -6.76 1.43
C THR A 213 2.10 -5.84 0.26
N LEU A 214 1.38 -4.74 0.11
CA LEU A 214 1.65 -3.80 -0.99
C LEU A 214 3.02 -3.14 -0.84
N THR A 215 3.40 -2.79 0.39
CA THR A 215 4.72 -2.22 0.63
C THR A 215 5.82 -3.21 0.22
N ASP A 216 5.66 -4.48 0.57
CA ASP A 216 6.64 -5.48 0.19
C ASP A 216 6.68 -5.71 -1.33
N LEU A 217 5.52 -5.67 -1.99
CA LEU A 217 5.50 -5.74 -3.45
C LEU A 217 6.24 -4.56 -4.07
N LEU A 218 6.03 -3.35 -3.54
CA LEU A 218 6.72 -2.17 -4.06
C LEU A 218 8.23 -2.25 -3.83
N ILE A 219 8.65 -2.75 -2.67
CA ILE A 219 10.08 -2.99 -2.41
C ILE A 219 10.63 -3.98 -3.44
N MET A 220 9.89 -5.05 -3.70
CA MET A 220 10.32 -6.07 -4.65
C MET A 220 10.42 -5.52 -6.07
N PHE A 221 9.39 -4.79 -6.52
CA PHE A 221 9.39 -4.24 -7.89
C PHE A 221 10.55 -3.27 -8.10
N GLY A 222 10.81 -2.40 -7.13
CA GLY A 222 11.83 -1.36 -7.25
C GLY A 222 13.21 -1.77 -6.77
N LYS A 223 13.31 -2.92 -6.11
CA LYS A 223 14.54 -3.43 -5.51
C LYS A 223 15.17 -2.38 -4.61
N SER A 224 14.35 -1.75 -3.76
CA SER A 224 14.83 -0.67 -2.89
C SER A 224 13.83 -0.44 -1.77
N THR A 225 14.33 -0.11 -0.59
CA THR A 225 13.49 0.35 0.50
C THR A 225 13.23 1.85 0.45
N ASN A 226 13.84 2.56 -0.50
CA ASN A 226 13.60 4.00 -0.65
C ASN A 226 12.53 4.22 -1.71
N SER A 227 11.26 4.18 -1.28
CA SER A 227 10.13 4.30 -2.19
C SER A 227 10.11 5.66 -2.89
N GLN A 228 10.56 6.72 -2.21
CA GLN A 228 10.57 8.05 -2.82
C GLN A 228 11.56 8.14 -3.98
N ALA A 229 12.71 7.49 -3.82
CA ALA A 229 13.69 7.47 -4.91
C ALA A 229 13.18 6.69 -6.12
N VAL A 230 12.45 5.61 -5.87
CA VAL A 230 11.94 4.77 -6.96
C VAL A 230 10.69 5.38 -7.60
N TYR A 231 9.70 5.74 -6.79
CA TYR A 231 8.35 6.09 -7.26
C TYR A 231 8.06 7.58 -7.27
N GLY A 232 8.93 8.36 -6.64
CA GLY A 232 8.75 9.80 -6.53
C GLY A 232 8.22 10.20 -5.16
N ASN A 233 8.40 11.46 -4.83
CA ASN A 233 7.90 11.99 -3.56
C ASN A 233 6.77 12.96 -3.83
N GLY A 234 5.66 12.74 -3.17
CA GLY A 234 4.53 13.64 -3.24
C GLY A 234 4.72 14.82 -2.31
N ASN A 235 3.62 15.39 -1.88
CA ASN A 235 3.65 16.53 -0.95
C ASN A 235 4.03 16.03 0.45
N MET A 236 5.19 16.46 0.91
CA MET A 236 5.71 16.09 2.22
C MET A 236 5.41 17.13 3.29
N SER A 237 4.58 18.13 2.98
CA SER A 237 4.37 19.28 3.87
C SER A 237 3.48 18.98 5.08
N GLY A 238 2.84 17.83 5.11
CA GLY A 238 1.98 17.49 6.23
C GLY A 238 0.50 17.53 5.85
N TYR A 239 -0.35 17.69 6.83
CA TYR A 239 -1.77 17.40 6.69
C TYR A 239 -2.68 18.60 6.86
N ASP A 240 -2.15 19.79 6.86
CA ASP A 240 -2.98 20.99 7.11
C ASP A 240 -3.43 21.65 5.80
N THR A 241 -3.94 22.85 5.90
CA THR A 241 -4.43 23.55 4.72
C THR A 241 -3.34 23.86 3.70
N SER A 242 -2.09 23.78 4.09
CA SER A 242 -1.00 23.94 3.14
C SER A 242 -0.98 22.83 2.11
N LEU A 243 -1.65 21.73 2.37
CA LEU A 243 -1.82 20.67 1.38
C LEU A 243 -2.75 21.08 0.24
N ALA A 244 -3.58 22.08 0.45
CA ALA A 244 -4.46 22.56 -0.62
C ALA A 244 -3.60 23.14 -1.73
N PRO A 245 -3.86 22.77 -2.98
CA PRO A 245 -3.04 23.29 -4.07
C PRO A 245 -3.16 24.79 -4.21
N THR A 246 -2.04 25.46 -4.37
CA THR A 246 -2.03 26.89 -4.56
C THR A 246 -2.38 27.29 -5.99
N ASN A 247 -2.29 26.37 -6.92
CA ASN A 247 -2.55 26.62 -8.34
C ASN A 247 -3.92 26.11 -8.80
N GLY A 248 -4.80 25.79 -7.87
CA GLY A 248 -6.16 25.33 -8.19
C GLY A 248 -6.30 23.84 -8.43
N VAL A 249 -5.23 23.09 -8.39
CA VAL A 249 -5.29 21.64 -8.58
C VAL A 249 -5.43 20.97 -7.22
N LYS A 250 -6.47 20.16 -7.08
CA LYS A 250 -6.70 19.44 -5.82
C LYS A 250 -5.71 18.31 -5.63
N GLN A 251 -5.42 18.00 -4.38
CA GLN A 251 -4.48 16.93 -4.02
C GLN A 251 -4.87 15.57 -4.63
N ASN A 252 -6.14 15.32 -4.78
CA ASN A 252 -6.65 14.08 -5.35
C ASN A 252 -7.01 14.23 -6.83
N ALA A 253 -6.34 15.05 -7.58
CA ALA A 253 -6.75 15.34 -8.95
C ALA A 253 -6.09 14.40 -9.96
N VAL A 254 -6.86 14.04 -10.97
CA VAL A 254 -6.33 13.43 -12.19
C VAL A 254 -5.86 14.57 -13.10
N VAL A 255 -4.68 14.43 -13.69
CA VAL A 255 -4.14 15.38 -14.65
C VAL A 255 -4.11 14.73 -16.03
N GLY A 256 -3.64 15.47 -17.01
CA GLY A 256 -3.58 14.98 -18.39
C GLY A 256 -2.84 13.66 -18.47
N GLY A 257 -3.35 12.77 -19.33
CA GLY A 257 -2.76 11.45 -19.49
C GLY A 257 -3.10 10.47 -18.39
N GLY A 258 -4.00 10.83 -17.49
CA GLY A 258 -4.48 9.92 -16.47
C GLY A 258 -3.58 9.75 -15.26
N GLN A 259 -2.47 10.50 -15.18
CA GLN A 259 -1.62 10.44 -14.01
C GLN A 259 -2.28 11.15 -12.82
N PHE A 260 -1.86 10.82 -11.64
CA PHE A 260 -2.32 11.50 -10.44
C PHE A 260 -1.43 12.69 -10.12
N TYR A 261 -2.05 13.72 -9.59
CA TYR A 261 -1.34 14.89 -9.13
C TYR A 261 -1.54 15.00 -7.62
N GLY A 262 -0.49 14.72 -6.88
CA GLY A 262 -0.58 14.67 -5.43
C GLY A 262 0.01 15.86 -4.71
N THR A 263 0.53 16.84 -5.43
CA THR A 263 1.19 17.98 -4.82
C THR A 263 0.91 19.24 -5.64
N SER A 264 0.83 20.37 -4.96
CA SER A 264 0.56 21.63 -5.62
C SER A 264 1.71 22.10 -6.52
N ASP A 265 2.90 21.61 -6.30
CA ASP A 265 4.06 22.00 -7.11
C ASP A 265 4.35 21.04 -8.26
N GLY A 266 3.56 19.98 -8.39
CA GLY A 266 3.65 19.07 -9.51
C GLY A 266 4.92 18.25 -9.60
N LYS A 267 5.60 18.06 -8.50
CA LYS A 267 6.89 17.39 -8.55
C LYS A 267 6.82 15.90 -8.80
N SER A 268 5.72 15.26 -8.42
CA SER A 268 5.61 13.82 -8.55
C SER A 268 4.25 13.43 -9.08
N LEU A 269 4.25 12.91 -10.28
CA LEU A 269 3.08 12.25 -10.82
C LEU A 269 3.26 10.76 -10.56
N ASN A 270 2.19 10.08 -10.20
CA ASN A 270 2.27 8.68 -9.80
C ASN A 270 1.03 7.94 -10.25
N LYS A 271 1.22 6.76 -10.83
CA LYS A 271 0.11 5.85 -11.06
C LYS A 271 0.52 4.38 -10.87
N ILE A 272 1.49 4.17 -10.00
CA ILE A 272 1.90 2.79 -9.70
C ILE A 272 0.72 2.04 -9.06
N LEU A 273 0.43 0.86 -9.58
CA LEU A 273 -0.73 0.05 -9.17
C LEU A 273 -2.04 0.83 -9.24
N HIS A 274 -2.10 1.89 -10.04
CA HIS A 274 -3.27 2.76 -10.21
C HIS A 274 -3.74 3.39 -8.91
N SER A 275 -2.79 3.75 -8.02
CA SER A 275 -3.16 4.36 -6.74
C SER A 275 -2.17 5.45 -6.35
N ILE A 276 -2.68 6.66 -6.13
CA ILE A 276 -1.86 7.76 -5.63
C ILE A 276 -1.42 7.52 -4.19
N VAL A 277 -2.11 6.63 -3.48
CA VAL A 277 -1.82 6.37 -2.07
C VAL A 277 -0.50 5.62 -1.91
N LEU A 278 -0.08 4.92 -2.96
CA LEU A 278 1.11 4.08 -2.92
C LEU A 278 2.31 4.79 -3.53
N GLY A 279 3.47 4.41 -3.09
CA GLY A 279 4.74 4.85 -3.68
C GLY A 279 5.20 6.21 -3.23
N THR A 280 4.36 7.21 -3.34
CA THR A 280 4.77 8.58 -3.00
C THR A 280 4.46 8.98 -1.56
N TRP A 281 3.53 8.33 -0.92
CA TRP A 281 3.23 8.50 0.51
C TRP A 281 3.10 9.97 0.91
N GLN A 282 2.12 10.63 0.36
CA GLN A 282 1.99 12.07 0.51
C GLN A 282 1.50 12.51 1.89
N GLN A 283 0.84 11.63 2.62
CA GLN A 283 0.19 12.00 3.87
C GLN A 283 0.40 10.91 4.91
N TRP A 284 0.32 11.30 6.15
CA TRP A 284 0.23 10.35 7.25
C TRP A 284 -1.07 9.59 7.15
N MET A 285 -0.97 8.28 7.16
CA MET A 285 -2.13 7.40 7.11
C MET A 285 -2.31 6.73 8.46
N ARG A 286 -3.55 6.68 8.89
CA ARG A 286 -3.92 6.02 10.14
C ARG A 286 -4.06 4.52 9.89
N ASP A 287 -3.51 3.72 10.79
CA ASP A 287 -3.62 2.28 10.69
C ASP A 287 -4.25 1.72 11.97
N PRO A 288 -5.58 1.60 12.01
CA PRO A 288 -6.23 1.10 13.22
C PRO A 288 -6.11 -0.41 13.40
N TYR A 289 -5.49 -1.11 12.46
CA TYR A 289 -5.30 -2.57 12.56
C TYR A 289 -3.98 -2.95 13.19
N THR A 290 -3.15 -1.97 13.50
CA THR A 290 -1.86 -2.17 14.18
C THR A 290 -1.85 -1.31 15.43
N LEU A 291 -1.95 -1.94 16.59
CA LEU A 291 -2.02 -1.21 17.85
C LEU A 291 -0.82 -1.57 18.73
N LEU A 292 -0.39 -0.59 19.48
CA LEU A 292 0.50 -0.82 20.63
C LEU A 292 -0.35 -0.68 21.89
N VAL A 293 -0.55 -1.79 22.58
CA VAL A 293 -1.35 -1.81 23.80
C VAL A 293 -0.38 -2.06 24.96
N ASN A 294 -0.11 -1.04 25.73
CA ASN A 294 0.91 -1.08 26.77
C ASN A 294 2.26 -1.54 26.21
N GLY A 295 2.60 -1.02 25.03
CA GLY A 295 3.86 -1.32 24.37
C GLY A 295 3.93 -2.65 23.62
N ARG A 296 2.85 -3.42 23.62
CA ARG A 296 2.80 -4.72 22.98
C ARG A 296 1.94 -4.65 21.71
N TYR A 297 2.47 -5.17 20.62
CA TYR A 297 1.74 -5.13 19.36
C TYR A 297 0.56 -6.08 19.35
N LYS A 298 -0.60 -5.53 18.98
CA LYS A 298 -1.80 -6.32 18.70
C LYS A 298 -2.29 -5.92 17.32
N VAL A 299 -2.57 -6.92 16.48
CA VAL A 299 -2.87 -6.67 15.08
C VAL A 299 -4.15 -7.36 14.65
N SER A 300 -4.86 -6.72 13.73
CA SER A 300 -6.01 -7.33 13.08
C SER A 300 -5.56 -7.90 11.74
N LYS A 301 -5.76 -9.21 11.54
CA LYS A 301 -5.33 -9.89 10.31
C LYS A 301 -6.44 -9.95 9.27
N ASN A 302 -7.64 -9.46 9.60
CA ASN A 302 -8.83 -9.68 8.78
C ASN A 302 -9.74 -8.46 8.71
N TYR A 303 -9.19 -7.27 8.90
CA TYR A 303 -9.94 -6.01 8.87
C TYR A 303 -11.00 -5.85 9.97
N ALA A 304 -11.04 -6.73 10.95
CA ALA A 304 -11.87 -6.51 12.12
C ALA A 304 -11.35 -5.27 12.86
N TYR A 305 -12.27 -4.43 13.31
CA TYR A 305 -11.94 -3.14 13.89
C TYR A 305 -12.29 -3.12 15.38
N ASP A 306 -11.29 -2.93 16.20
CA ASP A 306 -11.45 -2.85 17.66
C ASP A 306 -10.29 -2.06 18.24
N LEU A 307 -10.50 -0.78 18.50
CA LEU A 307 -9.41 0.09 18.97
C LEU A 307 -8.95 -0.23 20.39
N THR A 308 -9.66 -1.11 21.12
CA THR A 308 -9.14 -1.59 22.41
C THR A 308 -8.08 -2.68 22.23
N GLY A 309 -8.06 -3.29 21.06
CA GLY A 309 -7.15 -4.41 20.78
C GLY A 309 -7.55 -5.72 21.44
N ALA A 310 -8.69 -5.76 22.15
CA ALA A 310 -9.07 -6.96 22.89
C ALA A 310 -9.32 -8.18 22.00
N THR A 311 -9.84 -7.93 20.80
CA THR A 311 -10.14 -9.01 19.85
C THR A 311 -9.03 -9.24 18.84
N TYR A 312 -7.98 -8.43 18.86
CA TYR A 312 -6.87 -8.54 17.90
C TYR A 312 -5.92 -9.65 18.31
N HIS A 313 -5.16 -10.11 17.33
CA HIS A 313 -4.10 -11.09 17.57
C HIS A 313 -2.98 -10.47 18.41
N ASP A 314 -2.66 -11.08 19.51
CA ASP A 314 -1.55 -10.67 20.35
C ASP A 314 -0.26 -11.27 19.77
N THR A 315 0.60 -10.41 19.27
CA THR A 315 1.80 -10.88 18.57
C THR A 315 2.87 -11.42 19.49
N GLY A 316 2.80 -11.11 20.78
CA GLY A 316 3.87 -11.42 21.71
C GLY A 316 5.09 -10.51 21.60
N ILE A 317 5.03 -9.53 20.71
CA ILE A 317 6.17 -8.65 20.38
C ILE A 317 5.94 -7.30 21.05
N SER A 318 6.97 -6.80 21.72
CA SER A 318 6.90 -5.50 22.39
C SER A 318 7.88 -4.53 21.76
N LEU A 319 7.46 -3.27 21.67
CA LEU A 319 8.33 -2.19 21.23
C LEU A 319 8.89 -1.49 22.46
N PRO A 320 10.20 -1.44 22.61
CA PRO A 320 10.78 -0.78 23.80
C PRO A 320 10.48 0.72 23.80
N LYS A 321 10.30 1.25 24.97
CA LYS A 321 10.12 2.69 25.14
C LYS A 321 11.41 3.41 24.73
N VAL A 322 11.26 4.44 23.95
CA VAL A 322 12.40 5.24 23.50
C VAL A 322 12.50 6.46 24.41
N LEU A 323 13.63 6.60 25.07
CA LEU A 323 13.85 7.71 26.00
C LEU A 323 14.91 8.66 25.44
N LYS A 324 14.76 9.92 25.76
CA LYS A 324 15.80 10.92 25.54
C LYS A 324 16.88 10.81 26.60
N GLU A 325 17.96 11.56 26.40
CA GLU A 325 19.08 11.55 27.35
C GLU A 325 18.66 11.98 28.77
N ASP A 326 17.67 12.86 28.85
CA ASP A 326 17.19 13.36 30.16
C ASP A 326 16.18 12.41 30.81
N GLY A 327 15.95 11.24 30.20
CA GLY A 327 15.01 10.26 30.73
C GLY A 327 13.57 10.48 30.37
N SER A 328 13.23 11.59 29.71
CA SER A 328 11.86 11.83 29.28
C SER A 328 11.54 10.99 28.04
N GLN A 329 10.25 10.82 27.76
CA GLN A 329 9.83 10.05 26.60
C GLN A 329 10.15 10.78 25.31
N ASN A 330 10.60 10.01 24.33
CA ASN A 330 10.84 10.54 23.00
C ASN A 330 9.65 10.17 22.11
N THR A 331 8.94 11.19 21.64
CA THR A 331 7.84 11.01 20.71
C THR A 331 8.25 11.56 19.36
N GLY A 332 7.62 11.07 18.30
CA GLY A 332 7.88 11.61 16.98
C GLY A 332 8.02 10.52 15.94
N ILE A 333 8.83 10.82 14.94
CA ILE A 333 9.02 9.95 13.79
C ILE A 333 10.21 9.03 14.05
N PHE A 334 10.01 7.76 13.83
CA PHE A 334 11.05 6.74 13.95
C PHE A 334 11.22 6.06 12.60
N TYR A 335 12.46 5.76 12.29
CA TYR A 335 12.80 5.00 11.08
C TYR A 335 13.26 3.62 11.53
N PRO A 336 12.42 2.60 11.37
CA PRO A 336 12.78 1.27 11.90
C PRO A 336 13.96 0.68 11.16
N HIS A 337 14.88 0.08 11.88
CA HIS A 337 15.93 -0.69 11.25
C HIS A 337 16.00 -2.12 11.73
N LYS A 338 15.05 -2.54 12.54
CA LYS A 338 14.82 -3.96 12.83
C LYS A 338 13.34 -4.23 12.84
N TYR A 339 12.99 -5.36 12.29
CA TYR A 339 11.59 -5.81 12.23
C TYR A 339 11.51 -7.21 12.80
N GLN A 340 10.31 -7.58 13.21
CA GLN A 340 9.99 -8.96 13.50
C GLN A 340 8.72 -9.31 12.75
N THR A 341 8.73 -10.48 12.10
CA THR A 341 7.61 -10.89 11.28
C THR A 341 6.48 -11.42 12.14
N VAL A 342 5.26 -11.15 11.68
CA VAL A 342 4.02 -11.62 12.31
C VAL A 342 3.27 -12.43 11.26
N PRO A 343 3.23 -13.76 11.42
CA PRO A 343 2.57 -14.60 10.41
C PRO A 343 1.14 -14.16 10.15
N GLY A 344 0.78 -14.07 8.88
CA GLY A 344 -0.54 -13.65 8.46
C GLY A 344 -0.80 -12.15 8.51
N PHE A 345 0.20 -11.35 8.92
CA PHE A 345 0.02 -9.90 8.99
C PHE A 345 1.10 -9.15 8.21
N GLY A 346 2.37 -9.40 8.50
CA GLY A 346 3.47 -8.65 7.93
C GLY A 346 4.60 -8.55 8.93
N ALA A 347 5.21 -7.38 9.06
CA ALA A 347 6.30 -7.17 9.98
C ALA A 347 6.03 -5.93 10.84
N VAL A 348 6.49 -5.99 12.09
CA VAL A 348 6.37 -4.85 13.00
C VAL A 348 7.76 -4.40 13.42
N PRO A 349 7.98 -3.10 13.57
CA PRO A 349 9.29 -2.61 13.99
C PRO A 349 9.53 -2.90 15.47
N VAL A 350 10.69 -3.45 15.77
CA VAL A 350 11.05 -3.79 17.15
C VAL A 350 12.21 -2.98 17.68
N HIS A 351 12.82 -2.19 16.83
CA HIS A 351 13.97 -1.37 17.22
C HIS A 351 13.86 -0.02 16.52
N PRO A 352 13.16 0.92 17.12
CA PRO A 352 13.04 2.22 16.48
C PRO A 352 14.40 2.89 16.42
N CYS A 353 14.65 3.51 15.29
CA CYS A 353 15.86 4.25 15.04
C CYS A 353 15.52 5.72 15.04
N LYS A 354 16.28 6.50 15.73
CA LYS A 354 16.00 7.92 15.86
C LYS A 354 16.36 8.64 14.56
N GLY A 355 15.36 9.18 13.95
CA GLY A 355 15.41 10.24 12.97
C GLY A 355 16.48 10.28 11.89
N SER A 356 16.55 9.30 10.99
CA SER A 356 17.39 9.49 9.82
C SER A 356 16.95 8.58 8.69
N THR A 357 16.74 9.18 7.54
CA THR A 357 16.46 8.43 6.31
C THR A 357 17.68 7.66 5.82
N SER A 358 18.83 7.87 6.42
CA SER A 358 20.06 7.18 6.00
C SER A 358 20.16 5.77 6.54
N THR A 359 19.19 5.32 7.31
CA THR A 359 19.25 4.00 7.94
C THR A 359 18.61 2.89 7.12
N GLY A 360 18.45 3.08 5.83
CA GLY A 360 18.04 2.02 4.92
C GLY A 360 16.55 1.94 4.63
N GLY A 361 15.75 2.70 5.33
CA GLY A 361 14.33 2.81 5.03
C GLY A 361 13.96 4.27 4.92
N CYS A 362 13.05 4.57 4.03
CA CYS A 362 12.66 5.96 3.85
C CYS A 362 11.27 6.27 4.39
N ASP A 363 10.53 5.26 4.78
CA ASP A 363 9.20 5.48 5.34
C ASP A 363 9.29 5.58 6.85
N GLY A 364 8.78 6.66 7.38
CA GLY A 364 8.79 6.90 8.80
C GLY A 364 7.55 6.35 9.48
N LEU A 365 7.72 5.92 10.70
CA LEU A 365 6.62 5.51 11.56
C LEU A 365 6.52 6.53 12.69
N TRP A 366 5.39 7.24 12.75
CA TRP A 366 5.15 8.17 13.84
C TRP A 366 4.32 7.47 14.92
N GLN A 367 4.77 7.59 16.15
CA GLN A 367 4.04 7.00 17.25
C GLN A 367 4.32 7.79 18.52
N ASN A 368 3.36 7.73 19.42
CA ASN A 368 3.55 8.22 20.77
C ASN A 368 4.24 7.11 21.57
N CYS A 369 5.40 7.42 22.08
CA CYS A 369 6.17 6.44 22.85
C CYS A 369 5.67 6.25 24.27
N ASP A 370 4.55 6.85 24.61
CA ASP A 370 3.91 6.57 25.87
C ASP A 370 3.21 5.22 25.77
N ILE A 371 3.89 4.21 26.26
CA ILE A 371 3.42 2.84 26.13
C ILE A 371 2.42 2.45 27.21
N THR A 372 1.95 3.40 28.02
CA THR A 372 0.93 3.11 29.01
C THR A 372 -0.47 3.18 28.47
N ALA A 373 -0.62 3.57 27.21
CA ALA A 373 -1.92 3.70 26.56
C ALA A 373 -1.92 2.95 25.23
N VAL A 374 -3.08 2.81 24.65
CA VAL A 374 -3.21 2.28 23.28
C VAL A 374 -2.76 3.35 22.30
N ALA A 375 -1.89 2.98 21.43
CA ALA A 375 -1.39 3.89 20.41
C ALA A 375 -1.53 3.27 19.03
N UNK A 376 -1.91 4.07 18.13
CA UNK A 376 -2.09 3.58 16.78
C UNK A 376 -0.81 3.83 15.99
N UNK A 377 -0.56 3.06 15.33
CA UNK A 377 0.52 3.25 14.45
C UNK A 377 0.01 4.04 13.30
N UNK A 378 0.53 4.82 13.10
CA UNK A 378 0.29 5.64 12.01
C UNK A 378 1.29 5.29 10.99
N UNK A 379 0.89 4.81 10.18
CA UNK A 379 1.72 4.54 9.14
C UNK A 379 1.91 5.76 8.39
N UNK A 380 2.80 6.04 8.51
CA UNK A 380 3.14 7.21 7.87
C UNK A 380 3.98 6.91 6.74
N UNK A 381 3.60 7.31 6.04
CA UNK A 381 4.43 7.20 4.97
C UNK A 381 5.10 8.46 4.82
N UNK A 382 5.82 8.33 4.82
CA UNK A 382 6.58 9.43 4.65
C UNK A 382 7.01 9.83 3.56
#